data_04d7fce25a1d6410e6422016e239088f
#
_entry.id   04d7fce25a1d6410e6422016e239088f
#
_cell.length_a   1.000
_cell.length_b   1.000
_cell.length_c   1.000
_cell.angle_alpha   90.00
_cell.angle_beta   90.00
_cell.angle_gamma   90.00
#
_symmetry.space_group_name_H-M   'P 1'
#
loop_
_entity.id
_entity.type
_entity.pdbx_description
1 polymer ?
#
loop_
_entity_poly.entity_id
_entity_poly.type
_entity_poly.pdbx_seq_one_letter_code
_entity_poly.pdbx_strand_id
1 'polypeptide(L)'
;MGLKYKSEDLNAVEAWLSSVPGNVYNNPRRYLINTGNLIHLAPITDVWAGDEKNYHLNAPSLLYTKTKGNTLFRLNIHVKDVGHTILIGPPGSGKSVHLCMIAAQFRKYKNAKVFIFDKGASSRILTLGVGGNFFDLGNNDVAFQPLSNIQNEKERSWALEWLCSFLVQENVVVTPNIKDTIWSTLTLIATTYPKEQLTMSTIVSSLTDETLIETFKQLTINGSYKIFDANKDSLSFTDFQTFEMEKLMQMKTIIAPTLLYIFHRLEEVLDGSPSIIILDEAWVFLDNEAFSQKIREWLKVLRKMNVSVIFATQSLVDVTNSNIFHTVLDACQSKIFLANPTAIEEANKKLYKSFGLNDRQIQIIAQAIATRDYYYTSVKGSRLYDLSLGKFALAYVGINKADQNKCDEILKNYPREEFNDEWQKYKGVDNYDFT
;
A
#
# COMPACT_ATOMS: atom_id res chain seq x y z
N MET A 1 25.04 -25.27 15.36
CA MET A 1 25.35 -26.69 15.73
C MET A 1 26.62 -27.09 14.97
N GLY A 2 27.70 -27.44 15.70
CA GLY A 2 28.93 -27.94 15.11
C GLY A 2 28.82 -29.43 14.81
N LEU A 3 28.52 -29.80 13.60
CA LEU A 3 28.61 -31.18 13.16
C LEU A 3 30.09 -31.57 13.10
N LYS A 4 30.48 -32.62 13.80
CA LYS A 4 31.80 -33.22 13.65
C LYS A 4 31.78 -34.13 12.43
N TYR A 5 32.73 -33.95 11.54
CA TYR A 5 32.93 -34.82 10.38
C TYR A 5 34.33 -35.42 10.44
N LYS A 6 34.49 -36.56 9.79
CA LYS A 6 35.76 -37.20 9.58
C LYS A 6 35.87 -37.60 8.12
N SER A 7 36.96 -37.20 7.50
CA SER A 7 37.28 -37.64 6.14
C SER A 7 37.83 -39.08 6.27
N GLU A 8 37.33 -39.96 5.42
CA GLU A 8 37.84 -41.33 5.32
C GLU A 8 38.93 -41.39 4.24
N ASP A 9 40.09 -41.90 4.57
CA ASP A 9 41.22 -42.10 3.70
C ASP A 9 41.58 -43.60 3.55
N LEU A 10 41.85 -44.27 4.65
CA LEU A 10 42.19 -45.69 4.63
C LEU A 10 41.02 -46.61 4.24
N ASN A 11 39.81 -46.25 4.61
CA ASN A 11 38.57 -46.99 4.34
C ASN A 11 37.70 -46.30 3.29
N ALA A 12 38.28 -45.46 2.42
CA ALA A 12 37.53 -44.63 1.48
C ALA A 12 36.64 -45.44 0.54
N VAL A 13 37.10 -46.57 0.05
CA VAL A 13 36.31 -47.46 -0.84
C VAL A 13 35.12 -48.05 -0.12
N GLU A 14 35.32 -48.59 1.11
CA GLU A 14 34.24 -49.16 1.93
C GLU A 14 33.23 -48.10 2.33
N ALA A 15 33.68 -46.90 2.69
CA ALA A 15 32.82 -45.79 3.02
C ALA A 15 31.99 -45.37 1.80
N TRP A 16 32.58 -45.30 0.59
CA TRP A 16 31.88 -45.03 -0.65
C TRP A 16 30.87 -46.11 -0.99
N LEU A 17 31.22 -47.40 -0.90
CA LEU A 17 30.29 -48.48 -1.13
C LEU A 17 29.13 -48.46 -0.13
N SER A 18 29.38 -48.08 1.12
CA SER A 18 28.33 -47.95 2.16
C SER A 18 27.34 -46.82 1.90
N SER A 19 27.69 -45.85 1.01
CA SER A 19 26.78 -44.77 0.62
C SER A 19 25.75 -45.21 -0.43
N VAL A 20 25.94 -46.39 -1.05
CA VAL A 20 24.98 -46.95 -2.01
C VAL A 20 23.72 -47.41 -1.25
N PRO A 21 22.50 -46.92 -1.61
CA PRO A 21 21.28 -47.34 -0.94
C PRO A 21 21.07 -48.84 -0.93
N GLY A 22 20.83 -49.42 0.26
CA GLY A 22 20.66 -50.85 0.45
C GLY A 22 21.94 -51.64 0.74
N ASN A 23 23.13 -51.05 0.60
CA ASN A 23 24.39 -51.68 1.00
C ASN A 23 24.70 -51.42 2.47
N VAL A 24 24.41 -52.41 3.31
CA VAL A 24 24.64 -52.32 4.77
C VAL A 24 25.90 -53.01 5.25
N TYR A 25 26.54 -53.77 4.39
CA TYR A 25 27.71 -54.64 4.75
C TYR A 25 29.02 -53.87 4.76
N ASN A 26 29.20 -52.91 3.87
CA ASN A 26 30.44 -52.17 3.70
C ASN A 26 30.60 -50.96 4.62
N ASN A 27 29.72 -50.79 5.60
CA ASN A 27 29.81 -49.62 6.48
C ASN A 27 31.03 -49.79 7.44
N PRO A 28 32.11 -48.97 7.26
CA PRO A 28 33.30 -49.06 8.09
C PRO A 28 33.09 -48.61 9.52
N ARG A 29 31.99 -47.90 9.78
CA ARG A 29 31.65 -47.35 11.10
C ARG A 29 30.20 -47.61 11.45
N ARG A 30 29.96 -48.54 12.31
CA ARG A 30 28.62 -48.83 12.85
C ARG A 30 28.39 -47.98 14.10
N TYR A 31 27.70 -46.86 13.94
CA TYR A 31 27.30 -46.04 15.07
C TYR A 31 26.06 -46.63 15.75
N LEU A 32 26.06 -46.67 17.08
CA LEU A 32 24.81 -46.90 17.79
C LEU A 32 23.96 -45.64 17.75
N ILE A 33 22.93 -45.70 16.93
CA ILE A 33 21.93 -44.62 16.81
C ILE A 33 20.76 -45.02 17.71
N ASN A 34 20.52 -44.27 18.77
CA ASN A 34 19.35 -44.49 19.61
C ASN A 34 18.09 -43.84 18.95
N THR A 35 16.92 -44.24 19.44
CA THR A 35 15.63 -43.75 18.93
C THR A 35 15.53 -42.22 19.02
N GLY A 36 16.10 -41.60 20.05
CA GLY A 36 16.13 -40.15 20.18
C GLY A 36 16.91 -39.47 19.06
N ASN A 37 18.11 -40.01 18.70
CA ASN A 37 18.89 -39.50 17.58
C ASN A 37 18.14 -39.66 16.24
N LEU A 38 17.44 -40.78 16.06
CA LEU A 38 16.63 -41.01 14.86
C LEU A 38 15.44 -40.00 14.73
N ILE A 39 14.78 -39.74 15.87
CA ILE A 39 13.70 -38.75 15.93
C ILE A 39 14.21 -37.33 15.54
N HIS A 40 15.42 -36.97 16.00
CA HIS A 40 16.04 -35.69 15.65
C HIS A 40 16.44 -35.59 14.18
N LEU A 41 16.61 -36.69 13.45
CA LEU A 41 16.87 -36.72 12.02
C LEU A 41 15.58 -36.74 11.18
N ALA A 42 14.44 -37.12 11.80
CA ALA A 42 13.17 -37.14 11.10
C ALA A 42 12.68 -35.71 10.80
N PRO A 43 12.25 -35.39 9.59
CA PRO A 43 11.65 -34.11 9.26
C PRO A 43 10.23 -34.04 9.85
N ILE A 44 10.14 -33.75 11.15
CA ILE A 44 8.86 -33.65 11.87
C ILE A 44 8.16 -32.32 11.69
N THR A 45 8.82 -31.31 11.07
CA THR A 45 8.27 -30.01 10.74
C THR A 45 8.65 -29.63 9.31
N ASP A 46 7.66 -29.24 8.54
CA ASP A 46 7.90 -28.61 7.26
C ASP A 46 7.93 -27.09 7.40
N VAL A 47 8.83 -26.47 6.64
CA VAL A 47 8.99 -25.02 6.63
C VAL A 47 8.17 -24.47 5.48
N TRP A 48 7.07 -23.82 5.79
CA TRP A 48 6.24 -23.18 4.76
C TRP A 48 7.05 -22.13 3.98
N ALA A 49 7.24 -22.41 2.69
CA ALA A 49 8.03 -21.58 1.78
C ALA A 49 7.16 -20.53 1.01
N GLY A 50 5.88 -20.41 1.35
CA GLY A 50 4.91 -19.65 0.58
C GLY A 50 4.40 -20.42 -0.65
N ASP A 51 3.35 -19.91 -1.26
CA ASP A 51 2.79 -20.49 -2.49
C ASP A 51 3.74 -20.27 -3.67
N GLU A 52 3.89 -21.27 -4.54
CA GLU A 52 4.78 -21.22 -5.71
C GLU A 52 4.41 -20.10 -6.68
N LYS A 53 3.12 -19.81 -6.78
CA LYS A 53 2.58 -18.73 -7.61
C LYS A 53 1.41 -18.03 -6.93
N ASN A 54 1.06 -16.88 -7.43
CA ASN A 54 -0.23 -16.26 -7.13
C ASN A 54 -1.32 -16.98 -7.94
N TYR A 55 -2.08 -17.84 -7.29
CA TYR A 55 -3.10 -18.66 -7.96
C TYR A 55 -4.27 -17.83 -8.49
N HIS A 56 -4.62 -16.73 -7.81
CA HIS A 56 -5.70 -15.84 -8.24
C HIS A 56 -5.36 -15.13 -9.54
N LEU A 57 -4.14 -14.56 -9.62
CA LEU A 57 -3.67 -13.84 -10.80
C LEU A 57 -3.04 -14.77 -11.86
N ASN A 58 -2.93 -16.07 -11.54
CA ASN A 58 -2.22 -17.07 -12.35
C ASN A 58 -0.82 -16.58 -12.79
N ALA A 59 -0.05 -16.03 -11.87
CA ALA A 59 1.19 -15.32 -12.10
C ALA A 59 2.25 -15.70 -11.03
N PRO A 60 3.54 -15.36 -11.22
CA PRO A 60 4.57 -15.58 -10.20
C PRO A 60 4.24 -14.90 -8.86
N SER A 61 4.83 -15.42 -7.79
CA SER A 61 4.69 -14.83 -6.45
C SER A 61 5.13 -13.37 -6.45
N LEU A 62 4.48 -12.54 -5.61
CA LEU A 62 4.71 -11.10 -5.57
C LEU A 62 6.16 -10.75 -5.24
N LEU A 63 6.72 -11.35 -4.18
CA LEU A 63 8.11 -11.15 -3.78
C LEU A 63 8.78 -12.49 -3.51
N TYR A 64 10.04 -12.58 -3.91
CA TYR A 64 10.95 -13.64 -3.50
C TYR A 64 11.86 -13.09 -2.41
N THR A 65 11.74 -13.64 -1.21
CA THR A 65 12.39 -13.14 0.00
C THR A 65 13.20 -14.25 0.65
N LYS A 66 14.00 -13.92 1.64
CA LYS A 66 14.89 -14.83 2.33
C LYS A 66 14.47 -15.00 3.78
N THR A 67 14.61 -16.20 4.33
CA THR A 67 14.41 -16.44 5.76
C THR A 67 15.73 -16.38 6.54
N LYS A 68 15.68 -16.38 7.87
CA LYS A 68 16.90 -16.47 8.72
C LYS A 68 17.77 -17.68 8.42
N GLY A 69 17.19 -18.77 7.93
CA GLY A 69 17.90 -19.97 7.51
C GLY A 69 18.44 -19.94 6.06
N ASN A 70 18.45 -18.77 5.40
CA ASN A 70 18.79 -18.59 4.00
C ASN A 70 17.97 -19.45 3.03
N THR A 71 16.77 -19.86 3.42
CA THR A 71 15.81 -20.53 2.55
C THR A 71 14.90 -19.53 1.88
N LEU A 72 14.38 -19.84 0.71
CA LEU A 72 13.44 -19.02 -0.05
C LEU A 72 12.10 -18.94 0.69
N PHE A 73 11.53 -17.74 0.74
CA PHE A 73 10.12 -17.54 1.06
C PHE A 73 9.44 -16.73 -0.05
N ARG A 74 8.33 -17.22 -0.55
CA ARG A 74 7.53 -16.60 -1.61
C ARG A 74 6.36 -15.85 -0.98
N LEU A 75 6.48 -14.53 -0.93
CA LEU A 75 5.41 -13.69 -0.40
C LEU A 75 4.32 -13.46 -1.46
N ASN A 76 3.09 -13.78 -1.11
CA ASN A 76 1.88 -13.39 -1.80
C ASN A 76 0.94 -12.69 -0.82
N ILE A 77 0.31 -11.60 -1.26
CA ILE A 77 -0.70 -10.89 -0.46
C ILE A 77 -2.09 -11.49 -0.65
N HIS A 78 -2.33 -12.23 -1.74
CA HIS A 78 -3.62 -12.85 -2.01
C HIS A 78 -3.83 -14.14 -1.21
N VAL A 79 -4.94 -14.19 -0.51
CA VAL A 79 -5.52 -15.40 0.06
C VAL A 79 -6.80 -15.69 -0.70
N LYS A 80 -6.79 -16.72 -1.55
CA LYS A 80 -7.81 -16.94 -2.58
C LYS A 80 -7.88 -15.70 -3.50
N ASP A 81 -9.04 -15.05 -3.61
CA ASP A 81 -9.30 -13.84 -4.40
C ASP A 81 -9.18 -12.53 -3.61
N VAL A 82 -8.81 -12.59 -2.34
CA VAL A 82 -8.67 -11.40 -1.47
C VAL A 82 -7.21 -11.01 -1.35
N GLY A 83 -6.86 -9.83 -1.89
CA GLY A 83 -5.53 -9.24 -1.78
C GLY A 83 -5.39 -8.15 -0.71
N HIS A 84 -6.47 -7.87 0.05
CA HIS A 84 -6.41 -6.85 1.11
C HIS A 84 -5.47 -7.26 2.22
N THR A 85 -4.61 -6.32 2.64
CA THR A 85 -3.50 -6.57 3.57
C THR A 85 -3.37 -5.44 4.59
N ILE A 86 -3.13 -5.78 5.84
CA ILE A 86 -2.72 -4.82 6.87
C ILE A 86 -1.20 -4.89 7.04
N LEU A 87 -0.53 -3.74 7.06
CA LEU A 87 0.89 -3.62 7.32
C LEU A 87 1.14 -2.67 8.50
N ILE A 88 1.74 -3.17 9.57
CA ILE A 88 1.92 -2.42 10.81
C ILE A 88 3.38 -2.43 11.23
N GLY A 89 3.90 -1.25 11.55
CA GLY A 89 5.25 -1.13 12.09
C GLY A 89 5.59 0.26 12.59
N PRO A 90 6.33 0.35 13.70
CA PRO A 90 6.73 1.64 14.26
C PRO A 90 7.62 2.43 13.29
N PRO A 91 7.79 3.75 13.53
CA PRO A 91 8.71 4.58 12.74
C PRO A 91 10.10 3.96 12.67
N GLY A 92 10.75 4.02 11.51
CA GLY A 92 12.11 3.49 11.31
C GLY A 92 12.20 1.97 11.18
N SER A 93 11.08 1.23 11.19
CA SER A 93 11.07 -0.23 11.06
C SER A 93 11.22 -0.76 9.62
N GLY A 94 11.21 0.13 8.60
CA GLY A 94 11.31 -0.22 7.18
C GLY A 94 9.96 -0.32 6.45
N LYS A 95 8.91 0.30 6.98
CA LYS A 95 7.55 0.31 6.42
C LYS A 95 7.52 0.80 4.97
N SER A 96 8.01 2.02 4.71
CA SER A 96 7.98 2.64 3.38
C SER A 96 8.79 1.85 2.35
N VAL A 97 9.94 1.30 2.74
CA VAL A 97 10.74 0.42 1.88
C VAL A 97 9.95 -0.82 1.45
N HIS A 98 9.24 -1.44 2.40
CA HIS A 98 8.42 -2.62 2.11
C HIS A 98 7.23 -2.30 1.19
N LEU A 99 6.54 -1.18 1.44
CA LEU A 99 5.43 -0.70 0.61
C LEU A 99 5.89 -0.40 -0.82
N CYS A 100 7.00 0.31 -0.97
CA CYS A 100 7.60 0.61 -2.27
C CYS A 100 8.03 -0.68 -3.01
N MET A 101 8.58 -1.68 -2.30
CA MET A 101 8.91 -2.96 -2.92
C MET A 101 7.68 -3.73 -3.39
N ILE A 102 6.60 -3.75 -2.61
CA ILE A 102 5.32 -4.33 -3.04
C ILE A 102 4.82 -3.61 -4.30
N ALA A 103 4.79 -2.27 -4.28
CA ALA A 103 4.35 -1.44 -5.40
C ALA A 103 5.15 -1.72 -6.67
N ALA A 104 6.49 -1.72 -6.57
CA ALA A 104 7.39 -1.98 -7.69
C ALA A 104 7.18 -3.37 -8.29
N GLN A 105 7.08 -4.38 -7.43
CA GLN A 105 6.94 -5.78 -7.86
C GLN A 105 5.52 -6.14 -8.31
N PHE A 106 4.50 -5.39 -7.90
CA PHE A 106 3.13 -5.60 -8.38
C PHE A 106 3.00 -5.33 -9.89
N ARG A 107 3.84 -4.45 -10.44
CA ARG A 107 3.89 -4.14 -11.88
C ARG A 107 4.22 -5.34 -12.79
N LYS A 108 4.74 -6.45 -12.24
CA LYS A 108 4.97 -7.66 -13.05
C LYS A 108 3.69 -8.34 -13.54
N TYR A 109 2.56 -8.04 -12.90
CA TYR A 109 1.29 -8.59 -13.31
C TYR A 109 0.77 -7.87 -14.56
N LYS A 110 0.13 -8.61 -15.45
CA LYS A 110 -0.32 -8.08 -16.74
C LYS A 110 -1.33 -6.94 -16.53
N ASN A 111 -1.06 -5.80 -17.15
CA ASN A 111 -1.87 -4.58 -17.06
C ASN A 111 -2.09 -4.10 -15.61
N ALA A 112 -1.14 -4.37 -14.73
CA ALA A 112 -1.25 -4.00 -13.32
C ALA A 112 -1.28 -2.49 -13.14
N LYS A 113 -2.15 -2.02 -12.23
CA LYS A 113 -2.25 -0.61 -11.83
C LYS A 113 -1.85 -0.46 -10.36
N VAL A 114 -1.09 0.59 -10.07
CA VAL A 114 -0.57 0.88 -8.72
C VAL A 114 -0.93 2.31 -8.34
N PHE A 115 -1.62 2.47 -7.23
CA PHE A 115 -2.00 3.75 -6.66
C PHE A 115 -1.50 3.84 -5.22
N ILE A 116 -0.69 4.85 -4.93
CA ILE A 116 -0.08 5.04 -3.61
C ILE A 116 -0.54 6.37 -3.03
N PHE A 117 -1.15 6.34 -1.86
CA PHE A 117 -1.40 7.49 -1.02
C PHE A 117 -0.30 7.55 0.03
N ASP A 118 0.68 8.42 -0.20
CA ASP A 118 1.95 8.47 0.52
C ASP A 118 1.98 9.64 1.52
N LYS A 119 2.76 9.50 2.57
CA LYS A 119 3.08 10.58 3.50
C LYS A 119 4.58 10.76 3.60
N GLY A 120 5.06 11.95 3.25
CA GLY A 120 6.48 12.30 3.28
C GLY A 120 7.25 11.92 2.02
N ALA A 121 6.56 11.76 0.89
CA ALA A 121 7.11 11.53 -0.45
C ALA A 121 8.06 10.32 -0.55
N SER A 122 7.85 9.29 0.29
CA SER A 122 8.73 8.12 0.38
C SER A 122 8.75 7.30 -0.90
N SER A 123 7.67 7.30 -1.67
CA SER A 123 7.52 6.58 -2.95
C SER A 123 7.81 7.45 -4.19
N ARG A 124 8.11 8.74 -4.02
CA ARG A 124 8.30 9.69 -5.12
C ARG A 124 9.35 9.23 -6.14
N ILE A 125 10.53 8.87 -5.66
CA ILE A 125 11.64 8.48 -6.54
C ILE A 125 11.35 7.17 -7.27
N LEU A 126 10.73 6.20 -6.59
CA LEU A 126 10.23 5.00 -7.24
C LEU A 126 9.23 5.35 -8.35
N THR A 127 8.24 6.20 -8.04
CA THR A 127 7.22 6.64 -9.00
C THR A 127 7.83 7.28 -10.22
N LEU A 128 8.77 8.19 -10.00
CA LEU A 128 9.53 8.82 -11.08
C LEU A 128 10.37 7.79 -11.87
N GLY A 129 11.05 6.90 -11.18
CA GLY A 129 11.89 5.87 -11.77
C GLY A 129 11.14 4.88 -12.67
N VAL A 130 9.89 4.57 -12.34
CA VAL A 130 9.05 3.67 -13.17
C VAL A 130 8.26 4.41 -14.26
N GLY A 131 8.44 5.73 -14.40
CA GLY A 131 7.69 6.55 -15.38
C GLY A 131 6.27 6.89 -14.96
N GLY A 132 5.96 6.76 -13.67
CA GLY A 132 4.65 7.06 -13.11
C GLY A 132 4.42 8.55 -12.84
N ASN A 133 3.19 8.91 -12.46
CA ASN A 133 2.81 10.26 -12.09
C ASN A 133 2.87 10.47 -10.57
N PHE A 134 3.47 11.56 -10.14
CA PHE A 134 3.53 11.98 -8.75
C PHE A 134 2.76 13.29 -8.57
N PHE A 135 1.75 13.29 -7.72
CA PHE A 135 0.91 14.45 -7.40
C PHE A 135 1.12 14.88 -5.94
N ASP A 136 1.62 16.09 -5.71
CA ASP A 136 1.67 16.70 -4.37
C ASP A 136 0.35 17.45 -4.14
N LEU A 137 -0.58 16.81 -3.41
CA LEU A 137 -1.94 17.34 -3.17
C LEU A 137 -1.97 18.61 -2.31
N GLY A 138 -0.87 18.96 -1.69
CA GLY A 138 -0.74 20.18 -0.89
C GLY A 138 -0.15 21.36 -1.64
N ASN A 139 0.24 21.18 -2.90
CA ASN A 139 0.75 22.24 -3.76
C ASN A 139 -0.34 22.77 -4.70
N ASN A 140 -0.21 24.04 -5.09
CA ASN A 140 -1.15 24.71 -6.01
C ASN A 140 -1.08 24.17 -7.46
N ASP A 141 -0.21 23.19 -7.72
CA ASP A 141 -0.01 22.62 -9.07
C ASP A 141 -1.05 21.56 -9.43
N VAL A 142 -1.81 21.08 -8.43
CA VAL A 142 -2.91 20.12 -8.64
C VAL A 142 -4.23 20.86 -8.63
N ALA A 143 -5.02 20.67 -9.64
CA ALA A 143 -6.31 21.35 -9.83
C ALA A 143 -7.36 20.34 -10.30
N PHE A 144 -8.53 20.33 -9.65
CA PHE A 144 -9.62 19.41 -9.88
C PHE A 144 -10.84 20.12 -10.48
N GLN A 145 -11.59 19.39 -11.28
CA GLN A 145 -12.87 19.84 -11.83
C GLN A 145 -13.99 18.83 -11.48
N PRO A 146 -14.49 18.82 -10.22
CA PRO A 146 -15.46 17.82 -9.76
C PRO A 146 -16.79 17.83 -10.54
N LEU A 147 -17.14 18.97 -11.14
CA LEU A 147 -18.38 19.14 -11.88
C LEU A 147 -18.23 18.87 -13.39
N SER A 148 -17.06 18.45 -13.87
CA SER A 148 -16.76 18.33 -15.30
C SER A 148 -17.71 17.44 -16.10
N ASN A 149 -18.30 16.43 -15.48
CA ASN A 149 -19.11 15.41 -16.15
C ASN A 149 -20.58 15.40 -15.70
N ILE A 150 -21.08 16.45 -15.01
CA ILE A 150 -22.46 16.52 -14.47
C ILE A 150 -23.56 16.55 -15.54
N GLN A 151 -23.21 16.63 -16.82
CA GLN A 151 -24.13 16.38 -17.92
C GLN A 151 -24.69 14.96 -17.88
N ASN A 152 -23.89 14.00 -17.39
CA ASN A 152 -24.34 12.65 -17.09
C ASN A 152 -25.08 12.65 -15.74
N GLU A 153 -26.27 12.05 -15.69
CA GLU A 153 -27.10 11.98 -14.48
C GLU A 153 -26.43 11.25 -13.31
N LYS A 154 -25.68 10.18 -13.60
CA LYS A 154 -24.92 9.45 -12.56
C LYS A 154 -23.85 10.34 -11.93
N GLU A 155 -23.10 11.06 -12.75
CA GLU A 155 -22.07 12.01 -12.28
C GLU A 155 -22.68 13.19 -11.55
N ARG A 156 -23.85 13.66 -11.97
CA ARG A 156 -24.62 14.70 -11.28
C ARG A 156 -25.09 14.23 -9.90
N SER A 157 -25.56 12.99 -9.79
CA SER A 157 -25.94 12.40 -8.51
C SER A 157 -24.74 12.27 -7.57
N TRP A 158 -23.59 11.84 -8.07
CA TRP A 158 -22.36 11.82 -7.31
C TRP A 158 -21.94 13.23 -6.85
N ALA A 159 -21.98 14.21 -7.73
CA ALA A 159 -21.64 15.61 -7.41
C ALA A 159 -22.55 16.18 -6.31
N LEU A 160 -23.85 15.88 -6.33
CA LEU A 160 -24.79 16.23 -5.27
C LEU A 160 -24.34 15.64 -3.91
N GLU A 161 -24.04 14.34 -3.87
CA GLU A 161 -23.61 13.68 -2.64
C GLU A 161 -22.28 14.24 -2.13
N TRP A 162 -21.34 14.52 -3.05
CA TRP A 162 -20.05 15.13 -2.73
C TRP A 162 -20.20 16.52 -2.12
N LEU A 163 -21.04 17.40 -2.73
CA LEU A 163 -21.34 18.73 -2.21
C LEU A 163 -22.06 18.66 -0.84
N CYS A 164 -23.01 17.73 -0.67
CA CYS A 164 -23.68 17.51 0.61
C CYS A 164 -22.68 17.04 1.69
N SER A 165 -21.72 16.21 1.35
CA SER A 165 -20.69 15.77 2.31
C SER A 165 -19.80 16.92 2.78
N PHE A 166 -19.50 17.88 1.90
CA PHE A 166 -18.78 19.09 2.27
C PHE A 166 -19.59 19.99 3.20
N LEU A 167 -20.90 20.19 2.92
CA LEU A 167 -21.81 20.94 3.79
C LEU A 167 -21.84 20.36 5.23
N VAL A 168 -21.93 19.04 5.35
CA VAL A 168 -21.91 18.36 6.65
C VAL A 168 -20.61 18.63 7.41
N GLN A 169 -19.47 18.63 6.71
CA GLN A 169 -18.18 18.96 7.31
C GLN A 169 -18.10 20.42 7.81
N GLU A 170 -18.74 21.33 7.11
CA GLU A 170 -18.86 22.74 7.50
C GLU A 170 -19.99 22.96 8.52
N ASN A 171 -20.53 21.90 9.13
CA ASN A 171 -21.62 21.91 10.11
C ASN A 171 -22.93 22.50 9.58
N VAL A 172 -23.17 22.47 8.29
CA VAL A 172 -24.45 22.84 7.67
C VAL A 172 -25.38 21.63 7.64
N VAL A 173 -26.56 21.77 8.23
CA VAL A 173 -27.57 20.69 8.25
C VAL A 173 -28.19 20.53 6.87
N VAL A 174 -27.95 19.40 6.23
CA VAL A 174 -28.46 19.10 4.89
C VAL A 174 -29.93 18.65 4.98
N THR A 175 -30.84 19.54 4.63
CA THR A 175 -32.29 19.27 4.54
C THR A 175 -32.68 18.81 3.13
N PRO A 176 -33.85 18.15 2.94
CA PRO A 176 -34.36 17.82 1.62
C PRO A 176 -34.43 19.04 0.68
N ASN A 177 -34.83 20.20 1.17
CA ASN A 177 -34.89 21.45 0.38
C ASN A 177 -33.50 21.89 -0.12
N ILE A 178 -32.46 21.75 0.71
CA ILE A 178 -31.08 22.04 0.29
C ILE A 178 -30.65 21.08 -0.84
N LYS A 179 -30.97 19.79 -0.72
CA LYS A 179 -30.67 18.81 -1.80
C LYS A 179 -31.36 19.14 -3.10
N ASP A 180 -32.64 19.52 -3.03
CA ASP A 180 -33.43 19.93 -4.21
C ASP A 180 -32.87 21.21 -4.84
N THR A 181 -32.44 22.18 -4.04
CA THR A 181 -31.79 23.40 -4.52
C THR A 181 -30.47 23.10 -5.23
N ILE A 182 -29.62 22.28 -4.64
CA ILE A 182 -28.35 21.88 -5.26
C ILE A 182 -28.62 21.08 -6.55
N TRP A 183 -29.54 20.11 -6.53
CA TRP A 183 -29.88 19.31 -7.69
C TRP A 183 -30.40 20.11 -8.86
N SER A 184 -31.33 21.05 -8.61
CA SER A 184 -31.87 21.95 -9.63
C SER A 184 -30.80 22.87 -10.21
N THR A 185 -29.90 23.40 -9.37
CA THR A 185 -28.76 24.21 -9.79
C THR A 185 -27.78 23.40 -10.64
N LEU A 186 -27.41 22.19 -10.20
CA LEU A 186 -26.55 21.29 -10.99
C LEU A 186 -27.18 20.95 -12.34
N THR A 187 -28.50 20.75 -12.40
CA THR A 187 -29.23 20.46 -13.63
C THR A 187 -29.22 21.66 -14.56
N LEU A 188 -29.45 22.87 -14.03
CA LEU A 188 -29.41 24.11 -14.78
C LEU A 188 -28.04 24.34 -15.42
N ILE A 189 -26.95 24.28 -14.61
CA ILE A 189 -25.60 24.54 -15.13
C ILE A 189 -25.16 23.46 -16.12
N ALA A 190 -25.55 22.20 -15.93
CA ALA A 190 -25.24 21.09 -16.82
C ALA A 190 -25.83 21.25 -18.22
N THR A 191 -26.99 21.95 -18.34
CA THR A 191 -27.67 22.20 -19.60
C THR A 191 -27.27 23.53 -20.25
N THR A 192 -26.76 24.46 -19.44
CA THR A 192 -26.50 25.84 -19.91
C THR A 192 -25.02 26.04 -20.28
N TYR A 193 -24.09 25.42 -19.61
CA TYR A 193 -22.65 25.67 -19.74
C TYR A 193 -21.90 24.53 -20.41
N PRO A 194 -20.85 24.81 -21.20
CA PRO A 194 -19.94 23.80 -21.70
C PRO A 194 -19.07 23.22 -20.56
N LYS A 195 -18.48 22.04 -20.80
CA LYS A 195 -17.72 21.28 -19.80
C LYS A 195 -16.63 22.09 -19.09
N GLU A 196 -15.92 22.94 -19.82
CA GLU A 196 -14.80 23.75 -19.31
C GLU A 196 -15.27 24.83 -18.31
N GLN A 197 -16.54 25.18 -18.34
CA GLN A 197 -17.16 26.19 -17.46
C GLN A 197 -17.92 25.54 -16.29
N LEU A 198 -17.99 24.22 -16.20
CA LEU A 198 -18.62 23.52 -15.08
C LEU A 198 -17.66 23.50 -13.88
N THR A 199 -17.58 24.63 -13.18
CA THR A 199 -16.67 24.89 -12.06
C THR A 199 -17.42 25.22 -10.77
N MET A 200 -16.72 25.27 -9.64
CA MET A 200 -17.33 25.69 -8.37
C MET A 200 -17.76 27.17 -8.39
N SER A 201 -17.04 28.02 -9.09
CA SER A 201 -17.46 29.42 -9.30
C SER A 201 -18.78 29.50 -10.06
N THR A 202 -19.03 28.64 -11.03
CA THR A 202 -20.26 28.62 -11.82
C THR A 202 -21.46 28.19 -10.98
N ILE A 203 -21.31 27.15 -10.12
CA ILE A 203 -22.41 26.75 -9.23
C ILE A 203 -22.72 27.86 -8.22
N VAL A 204 -21.72 28.47 -7.59
CA VAL A 204 -21.89 29.56 -6.63
C VAL A 204 -22.62 30.77 -7.25
N SER A 205 -22.29 31.13 -8.50
CA SER A 205 -22.97 32.23 -9.19
C SER A 205 -24.41 31.92 -9.61
N SER A 206 -24.78 30.63 -9.64
CA SER A 206 -26.13 30.16 -10.02
C SER A 206 -27.03 29.86 -8.83
N LEU A 207 -26.49 29.87 -7.62
CA LEU A 207 -27.23 29.68 -6.36
C LEU A 207 -27.91 30.98 -5.92
N THR A 208 -29.02 30.83 -5.17
CA THR A 208 -29.76 31.93 -4.55
C THR A 208 -29.77 31.89 -3.01
N ASP A 209 -29.44 30.75 -2.45
CA ASP A 209 -29.37 30.54 -0.99
C ASP A 209 -28.03 31.08 -0.44
N GLU A 210 -28.10 32.06 0.46
CA GLU A 210 -26.92 32.74 1.01
C GLU A 210 -26.02 31.78 1.78
N THR A 211 -26.58 30.82 2.54
CA THR A 211 -25.81 29.84 3.31
C THR A 211 -24.99 28.93 2.40
N LEU A 212 -25.59 28.47 1.30
CA LEU A 212 -24.91 27.64 0.30
C LEU A 212 -23.83 28.44 -0.43
N ILE A 213 -24.13 29.71 -0.80
CA ILE A 213 -23.17 30.60 -1.44
C ILE A 213 -21.93 30.81 -0.56
N GLU A 214 -22.12 31.18 0.71
CA GLU A 214 -21.01 31.42 1.64
C GLU A 214 -20.17 30.15 1.85
N THR A 215 -20.82 29.00 2.01
CA THR A 215 -20.10 27.73 2.25
C THR A 215 -19.32 27.28 1.01
N PHE A 216 -19.96 27.25 -0.16
CA PHE A 216 -19.29 26.80 -1.38
C PHE A 216 -18.29 27.81 -1.94
N LYS A 217 -18.36 29.09 -1.59
CA LYS A 217 -17.37 30.10 -1.93
C LYS A 217 -15.94 29.70 -1.48
N GLN A 218 -15.83 28.91 -0.40
CA GLN A 218 -14.54 28.38 0.04
C GLN A 218 -13.87 27.47 -1.00
N LEU A 219 -14.67 26.78 -1.84
CA LEU A 219 -14.20 25.87 -2.89
C LEU A 219 -13.90 26.59 -4.24
N THR A 220 -14.13 27.89 -4.33
CA THR A 220 -13.89 28.68 -5.54
C THR A 220 -12.47 29.20 -5.61
N ILE A 221 -12.07 29.74 -6.78
CA ILE A 221 -10.76 30.35 -7.01
C ILE A 221 -10.43 31.49 -6.02
N ASN A 222 -11.45 32.16 -5.49
CA ASN A 222 -11.32 33.23 -4.51
C ASN A 222 -11.42 32.73 -3.06
N GLY A 223 -11.62 31.43 -2.86
CA GLY A 223 -11.76 30.79 -1.56
C GLY A 223 -10.46 30.18 -1.05
N SER A 224 -10.57 29.55 0.11
CA SER A 224 -9.42 28.87 0.77
C SER A 224 -9.00 27.60 0.05
N TYR A 225 -9.90 26.96 -0.71
CA TYR A 225 -9.72 25.62 -1.29
C TYR A 225 -9.88 25.63 -2.81
N LYS A 226 -9.14 26.51 -3.49
CA LYS A 226 -9.19 26.73 -4.96
C LYS A 226 -8.82 25.51 -5.81
N ILE A 227 -8.30 24.45 -5.21
CA ILE A 227 -7.97 23.20 -5.90
C ILE A 227 -9.16 22.58 -6.65
N PHE A 228 -10.41 22.89 -6.26
CA PHE A 228 -11.62 22.33 -6.87
C PHE A 228 -12.27 23.21 -7.93
N ASP A 229 -11.71 24.36 -8.25
CA ASP A 229 -12.32 25.33 -9.17
C ASP A 229 -11.56 25.45 -10.50
N ALA A 230 -11.08 24.33 -11.01
CA ALA A 230 -10.35 24.30 -12.27
C ALA A 230 -11.28 24.18 -13.49
N ASN A 231 -10.84 24.74 -14.62
CA ASN A 231 -11.48 24.56 -15.91
C ASN A 231 -11.09 23.24 -16.59
N LYS A 232 -10.03 22.60 -16.10
CA LYS A 232 -9.54 21.32 -16.57
C LYS A 232 -8.93 20.55 -15.40
N ASP A 233 -9.31 19.29 -15.30
CA ASP A 233 -8.75 18.38 -14.30
C ASP A 233 -7.27 18.07 -14.60
N SER A 234 -6.41 18.21 -13.62
CA SER A 234 -5.00 17.83 -13.72
C SER A 234 -4.74 16.36 -13.48
N LEU A 235 -5.73 15.59 -12.97
CA LEU A 235 -5.59 14.15 -12.79
C LEU A 235 -5.57 13.44 -14.14
N SER A 236 -4.41 12.97 -14.52
CA SER A 236 -4.22 12.04 -15.64
C SER A 236 -3.81 10.69 -15.09
N PHE A 237 -4.56 9.63 -15.38
CA PHE A 237 -4.27 8.31 -14.83
C PHE A 237 -3.30 7.54 -15.72
N THR A 238 -2.23 7.05 -15.09
CA THR A 238 -1.26 6.11 -15.65
C THR A 238 -1.32 4.80 -14.85
N ASP A 239 -0.56 3.79 -15.25
CA ASP A 239 -0.51 2.51 -14.54
C ASP A 239 0.20 2.57 -13.17
N PHE A 240 0.91 3.67 -12.89
CA PHE A 240 1.58 3.88 -11.60
C PHE A 240 1.43 5.33 -11.16
N GLN A 241 0.79 5.54 -10.01
CA GLN A 241 0.54 6.88 -9.48
C GLN A 241 0.77 6.97 -8.00
N THR A 242 1.29 8.12 -7.58
CA THR A 242 1.44 8.47 -6.17
C THR A 242 0.79 9.81 -5.89
N PHE A 243 0.03 9.85 -4.80
CA PHE A 243 -0.58 11.03 -4.22
C PHE A 243 0.11 11.35 -2.89
N GLU A 244 0.89 12.43 -2.85
CA GLU A 244 1.52 12.91 -1.63
C GLU A 244 0.53 13.70 -0.79
N MET A 245 0.36 13.31 0.46
CA MET A 245 -0.72 13.78 1.31
C MET A 245 -0.29 14.60 2.52
N GLU A 246 1.01 14.71 2.81
CA GLU A 246 1.50 15.30 4.06
C GLU A 246 0.92 16.70 4.33
N LYS A 247 0.91 17.58 3.32
CA LYS A 247 0.33 18.92 3.44
C LYS A 247 -1.18 18.90 3.51
N LEU A 248 -1.83 18.03 2.70
CA LEU A 248 -3.27 17.86 2.73
C LEU A 248 -3.76 17.41 4.12
N MET A 249 -3.01 16.54 4.79
CA MET A 249 -3.34 16.05 6.14
C MET A 249 -3.37 17.15 7.21
N GLN A 250 -2.75 18.29 6.95
CA GLN A 250 -2.81 19.45 7.84
C GLN A 250 -4.10 20.27 7.66
N MET A 251 -4.83 20.05 6.55
CA MET A 251 -6.04 20.78 6.18
C MET A 251 -7.29 19.93 6.43
N LYS A 252 -7.70 19.79 7.71
CA LYS A 252 -8.74 18.83 8.16
C LYS A 252 -10.04 18.87 7.34
N THR A 253 -10.50 20.05 6.96
CA THR A 253 -11.77 20.24 6.24
C THR A 253 -11.71 19.74 4.80
N ILE A 254 -10.54 19.80 4.15
CA ILE A 254 -10.43 19.50 2.72
C ILE A 254 -9.99 18.06 2.43
N ILE A 255 -9.48 17.34 3.43
CA ILE A 255 -9.02 15.95 3.26
C ILE A 255 -10.12 15.07 2.66
N ALA A 256 -11.29 15.03 3.29
CA ALA A 256 -12.35 14.12 2.87
C ALA A 256 -12.92 14.46 1.48
N PRO A 257 -13.26 15.72 1.15
CA PRO A 257 -13.66 16.07 -0.21
C PRO A 257 -12.62 15.71 -1.27
N THR A 258 -11.33 15.94 -0.99
CA THR A 258 -10.24 15.60 -1.90
C THR A 258 -10.14 14.09 -2.13
N LEU A 259 -10.16 13.32 -1.06
CA LEU A 259 -10.09 11.87 -1.14
C LEU A 259 -11.31 11.28 -1.84
N LEU A 260 -12.52 11.72 -1.49
CA LEU A 260 -13.76 11.28 -2.15
C LEU A 260 -13.71 11.55 -3.66
N TYR A 261 -13.17 12.71 -4.06
CA TYR A 261 -12.98 13.03 -5.48
C TYR A 261 -11.96 12.10 -6.15
N ILE A 262 -10.77 11.97 -5.58
CA ILE A 262 -9.72 11.10 -6.16
C ILE A 262 -10.22 9.65 -6.25
N PHE A 263 -10.90 9.15 -5.23
CA PHE A 263 -11.43 7.79 -5.22
C PHE A 263 -12.54 7.58 -6.24
N HIS A 264 -13.41 8.57 -6.44
CA HIS A 264 -14.39 8.54 -7.52
C HIS A 264 -13.73 8.44 -8.89
N ARG A 265 -12.69 9.24 -9.12
CA ARG A 265 -11.91 9.20 -10.35
C ARG A 265 -11.13 7.89 -10.52
N LEU A 266 -10.65 7.29 -9.42
CA LEU A 266 -10.02 5.97 -9.45
C LEU A 266 -11.01 4.87 -9.87
N GLU A 267 -12.26 4.91 -9.40
CA GLU A 267 -13.30 3.95 -9.80
C GLU A 267 -13.51 3.91 -11.32
N GLU A 268 -13.35 5.04 -12.03
CA GLU A 268 -13.49 5.11 -13.49
C GLU A 268 -12.39 4.34 -14.25
N VAL A 269 -11.21 4.22 -13.67
CA VAL A 269 -10.05 3.57 -14.32
C VAL A 269 -9.87 2.11 -13.92
N LEU A 270 -10.62 1.62 -12.93
CA LEU A 270 -10.59 0.23 -12.50
C LEU A 270 -11.43 -0.63 -13.45
N ASP A 271 -10.76 -1.40 -14.29
CA ASP A 271 -11.34 -2.19 -15.38
C ASP A 271 -11.31 -3.71 -15.14
N GLY A 272 -11.01 -4.13 -13.91
CA GLY A 272 -10.84 -5.54 -13.55
C GLY A 272 -9.43 -6.09 -13.74
N SER A 273 -8.50 -5.31 -14.29
CA SER A 273 -7.08 -5.64 -14.27
C SER A 273 -6.53 -5.66 -12.84
N PRO A 274 -5.47 -6.45 -12.56
CA PRO A 274 -4.86 -6.46 -11.23
C PRO A 274 -4.49 -5.06 -10.78
N SER A 275 -5.07 -4.59 -9.70
CA SER A 275 -4.82 -3.24 -9.19
C SER A 275 -4.48 -3.28 -7.70
N ILE A 276 -3.60 -2.37 -7.27
CA ILE A 276 -3.26 -2.22 -5.87
C ILE A 276 -3.36 -0.76 -5.43
N ILE A 277 -4.04 -0.55 -4.31
CA ILE A 277 -4.14 0.75 -3.64
C ILE A 277 -3.39 0.64 -2.32
N ILE A 278 -2.37 1.46 -2.13
CA ILE A 278 -1.57 1.51 -0.92
C ILE A 278 -1.92 2.78 -0.16
N LEU A 279 -2.44 2.63 1.05
CA LEU A 279 -2.81 3.73 1.93
C LEU A 279 -1.78 3.81 3.06
N ASP A 280 -0.80 4.70 2.93
CA ASP A 280 0.14 4.98 4.03
C ASP A 280 -0.49 5.90 5.06
N GLU A 281 -0.29 5.61 6.34
CA GLU A 281 -1.02 6.23 7.45
C GLU A 281 -2.56 6.12 7.30
N ALA A 282 -3.01 4.91 7.08
CA ALA A 282 -4.41 4.57 6.77
C ALA A 282 -5.43 5.10 7.82
N TRP A 283 -5.01 5.33 9.07
CA TRP A 283 -5.86 5.88 10.14
C TRP A 283 -6.49 7.24 9.77
N VAL A 284 -5.78 8.07 8.99
CA VAL A 284 -6.32 9.36 8.50
C VAL A 284 -7.57 9.18 7.67
N PHE A 285 -7.61 8.09 6.91
CA PHE A 285 -8.78 7.74 6.10
C PHE A 285 -9.91 7.14 6.95
N LEU A 286 -9.56 6.55 8.10
CA LEU A 286 -10.50 5.82 8.94
C LEU A 286 -11.18 6.71 10.01
N ASP A 287 -10.60 7.85 10.34
CA ASP A 287 -11.12 8.78 11.34
C ASP A 287 -12.31 9.62 10.83
N ASN A 288 -12.42 9.83 9.51
CA ASN A 288 -13.54 10.55 8.92
C ASN A 288 -14.73 9.61 8.68
N GLU A 289 -15.90 9.92 9.25
CA GLU A 289 -17.07 9.04 9.20
C GLU A 289 -17.60 8.81 7.77
N ALA A 290 -17.70 9.86 6.95
CA ALA A 290 -18.15 9.75 5.57
C ALA A 290 -17.21 8.86 4.75
N PHE A 291 -15.89 9.02 4.96
CA PHE A 291 -14.89 8.22 4.29
C PHE A 291 -14.83 6.78 4.82
N SER A 292 -15.01 6.57 6.11
CA SER A 292 -15.11 5.24 6.73
C SER A 292 -16.26 4.42 6.16
N GLN A 293 -17.43 5.03 5.93
CA GLN A 293 -18.57 4.37 5.28
C GLN A 293 -18.21 3.97 3.85
N LYS A 294 -17.61 4.86 3.08
CA LYS A 294 -17.17 4.58 1.71
C LYS A 294 -16.14 3.44 1.65
N ILE A 295 -15.17 3.40 2.56
CA ILE A 295 -14.20 2.29 2.64
C ILE A 295 -14.89 0.96 2.93
N ARG A 296 -15.90 0.91 3.81
CA ARG A 296 -16.65 -0.34 4.07
C ARG A 296 -17.33 -0.91 2.83
N GLU A 297 -17.94 -0.04 2.04
CA GLU A 297 -18.55 -0.42 0.76
C GLU A 297 -17.47 -0.83 -0.24
N TRP A 298 -16.42 -0.06 -0.33
CA TRP A 298 -15.31 -0.24 -1.24
C TRP A 298 -14.60 -1.58 -1.07
N LEU A 299 -14.26 -1.98 0.14
CA LEU A 299 -13.59 -3.25 0.38
C LEU A 299 -14.35 -4.44 -0.22
N LYS A 300 -15.69 -4.37 -0.24
CA LYS A 300 -16.53 -5.40 -0.87
C LYS A 300 -16.53 -5.32 -2.40
N VAL A 301 -16.56 -4.10 -2.95
CA VAL A 301 -16.62 -3.85 -4.39
C VAL A 301 -15.25 -4.06 -5.02
N LEU A 302 -14.20 -3.50 -4.45
CA LEU A 302 -12.83 -3.56 -4.96
C LEU A 302 -12.31 -4.99 -5.11
N ARG A 303 -12.66 -5.89 -4.16
CA ARG A 303 -12.36 -7.32 -4.30
C ARG A 303 -12.92 -7.90 -5.61
N LYS A 304 -14.16 -7.56 -5.96
CA LYS A 304 -14.82 -8.04 -7.20
C LYS A 304 -14.18 -7.43 -8.45
N MET A 305 -13.56 -6.26 -8.32
CA MET A 305 -12.86 -5.54 -9.39
C MET A 305 -11.36 -5.92 -9.46
N ASN A 306 -10.94 -6.98 -8.76
CA ASN A 306 -9.54 -7.43 -8.73
C ASN A 306 -8.56 -6.40 -8.15
N VAL A 307 -9.02 -5.62 -7.17
CA VAL A 307 -8.22 -4.58 -6.50
C VAL A 307 -7.82 -5.04 -5.12
N SER A 308 -6.54 -4.96 -4.82
CA SER A 308 -5.95 -5.17 -3.49
C SER A 308 -5.78 -3.85 -2.78
N VAL A 309 -6.11 -3.77 -1.49
CA VAL A 309 -5.85 -2.58 -0.66
C VAL A 309 -4.87 -2.92 0.44
N ILE A 310 -3.81 -2.13 0.58
CA ILE A 310 -2.87 -2.23 1.71
C ILE A 310 -3.13 -1.08 2.66
N PHE A 311 -3.54 -1.42 3.87
CA PHE A 311 -3.67 -0.47 4.98
C PHE A 311 -2.36 -0.48 5.77
N ALA A 312 -1.55 0.58 5.63
CA ALA A 312 -0.30 0.72 6.34
C ALA A 312 -0.41 1.76 7.46
N THR A 313 0.15 1.47 8.63
CA THR A 313 0.15 2.39 9.78
C THR A 313 1.35 2.17 10.68
N GLN A 314 1.69 3.23 11.42
CA GLN A 314 2.70 3.18 12.49
C GLN A 314 2.05 2.96 13.86
N SER A 315 0.76 3.26 14.02
CA SER A 315 0.06 3.23 15.29
C SER A 315 -0.97 2.10 15.34
N LEU A 316 -0.74 1.14 16.24
CA LEU A 316 -1.71 0.10 16.56
C LEU A 316 -2.96 0.68 17.23
N VAL A 317 -2.77 1.72 18.07
CA VAL A 317 -3.84 2.35 18.85
C VAL A 317 -4.85 3.01 17.93
N ASP A 318 -4.39 3.80 16.96
CA ASP A 318 -5.28 4.56 16.07
C ASP A 318 -6.16 3.62 15.24
N VAL A 319 -5.60 2.52 14.76
CA VAL A 319 -6.37 1.50 14.03
C VAL A 319 -7.37 0.79 14.90
N THR A 320 -6.98 0.36 16.10
CA THR A 320 -7.89 -0.38 17.00
C THR A 320 -9.02 0.48 17.56
N ASN A 321 -8.82 1.78 17.68
CA ASN A 321 -9.85 2.74 18.11
C ASN A 321 -10.80 3.15 16.98
N SER A 322 -10.48 2.82 15.72
CA SER A 322 -11.33 3.16 14.57
C SER A 322 -12.65 2.39 14.58
N ASN A 323 -13.73 3.07 14.25
CA ASN A 323 -15.08 2.48 14.13
C ASN A 323 -15.20 1.38 13.07
N ILE A 324 -14.22 1.27 12.17
CA ILE A 324 -14.21 0.24 11.11
C ILE A 324 -13.13 -0.82 11.31
N PHE A 325 -12.45 -0.82 12.47
CA PHE A 325 -11.37 -1.77 12.76
C PHE A 325 -11.73 -3.21 12.43
N HIS A 326 -12.86 -3.69 12.95
CA HIS A 326 -13.31 -5.07 12.71
C HIS A 326 -13.59 -5.33 11.23
N THR A 327 -14.17 -4.35 10.51
CA THR A 327 -14.44 -4.50 9.07
C THR A 327 -13.13 -4.61 8.27
N VAL A 328 -12.14 -3.79 8.58
CA VAL A 328 -10.82 -3.84 7.92
C VAL A 328 -10.08 -5.13 8.28
N LEU A 329 -10.16 -5.55 9.55
CA LEU A 329 -9.52 -6.78 10.02
C LEU A 329 -10.09 -8.03 9.33
N ASP A 330 -11.41 -8.09 9.18
CA ASP A 330 -12.10 -9.20 8.52
C ASP A 330 -11.85 -9.22 7.00
N ALA A 331 -11.77 -8.04 6.37
CA ALA A 331 -11.48 -7.92 4.95
C ALA A 331 -10.02 -8.27 4.62
N CYS A 332 -9.08 -7.98 5.53
CA CYS A 332 -7.65 -8.19 5.30
C CYS A 332 -7.20 -9.59 5.74
N GLN A 333 -7.12 -10.50 4.77
CA GLN A 333 -6.73 -11.89 5.01
C GLN A 333 -5.21 -12.06 5.23
N SER A 334 -4.41 -11.11 4.79
CA SER A 334 -2.96 -11.05 4.97
C SER A 334 -2.58 -9.94 5.94
N LYS A 335 -1.63 -10.20 6.83
CA LYS A 335 -1.11 -9.22 7.79
C LYS A 335 0.40 -9.27 7.80
N ILE A 336 1.04 -8.11 7.80
CA ILE A 336 2.50 -7.97 7.86
C ILE A 336 2.83 -7.07 9.06
N PHE A 337 3.63 -7.60 9.97
CA PHE A 337 4.10 -6.88 11.15
C PHE A 337 5.60 -6.67 11.05
N LEU A 338 6.03 -5.44 11.28
CA LEU A 338 7.42 -5.06 11.29
C LEU A 338 7.99 -5.19 12.71
N ALA A 339 9.31 -5.20 12.81
CA ALA A 339 10.01 -5.29 14.09
C ALA A 339 9.55 -4.21 15.07
N ASN A 340 9.19 -4.63 16.28
CA ASN A 340 8.78 -3.73 17.36
C ASN A 340 9.25 -4.27 18.71
N PRO A 341 10.37 -3.79 19.25
CA PRO A 341 10.89 -4.27 20.54
C PRO A 341 9.91 -4.11 21.71
N THR A 342 8.99 -3.14 21.65
CA THR A 342 7.99 -2.89 22.70
C THR A 342 6.74 -3.78 22.56
N ALA A 343 6.70 -4.70 21.58
CA ALA A 343 5.53 -5.55 21.34
C ALA A 343 5.17 -6.46 22.52
N ILE A 344 6.15 -6.80 23.37
CA ILE A 344 5.98 -7.65 24.58
C ILE A 344 5.42 -6.88 25.78
N GLU A 345 5.40 -5.56 25.77
CA GLU A 345 4.81 -4.75 26.84
C GLU A 345 3.30 -5.00 26.92
N GLU A 346 2.74 -5.08 28.11
CA GLU A 346 1.34 -5.51 28.33
C GLU A 346 0.31 -4.70 27.52
N ALA A 347 0.51 -3.39 27.39
CA ALA A 347 -0.38 -2.53 26.59
C ALA A 347 -0.36 -2.91 25.10
N ASN A 348 0.85 -2.99 24.51
CA ASN A 348 1.05 -3.35 23.12
C ASN A 348 0.65 -4.80 22.83
N LYS A 349 0.97 -5.70 23.76
CA LYS A 349 0.63 -7.13 23.66
C LYS A 349 -0.89 -7.35 23.50
N LYS A 350 -1.71 -6.59 24.25
CA LYS A 350 -3.17 -6.63 24.10
C LYS A 350 -3.60 -6.18 22.70
N LEU A 351 -2.99 -5.12 22.16
CA LEU A 351 -3.27 -4.65 20.80
C LEU A 351 -2.88 -5.70 19.76
N TYR A 352 -1.70 -6.30 19.85
CA TYR A 352 -1.31 -7.38 18.93
C TYR A 352 -2.25 -8.59 18.99
N LYS A 353 -2.75 -8.92 20.19
CA LYS A 353 -3.75 -9.99 20.36
C LYS A 353 -5.08 -9.67 19.67
N SER A 354 -5.51 -8.39 19.60
CA SER A 354 -6.71 -8.03 18.86
C SER A 354 -6.60 -8.23 17.34
N PHE A 355 -5.36 -8.26 16.82
CA PHE A 355 -5.09 -8.67 15.42
C PHE A 355 -5.01 -10.19 15.23
N GLY A 356 -5.23 -10.99 16.29
CA GLY A 356 -5.23 -12.46 16.23
C GLY A 356 -3.86 -13.11 16.46
N LEU A 357 -2.86 -12.36 16.94
CA LEU A 357 -1.54 -12.92 17.21
C LEU A 357 -1.47 -13.62 18.59
N ASN A 358 -0.76 -14.73 18.65
CA ASN A 358 -0.44 -15.41 19.90
C ASN A 358 0.86 -14.89 20.53
N ASP A 359 1.14 -15.29 21.78
CA ASP A 359 2.29 -14.80 22.54
C ASP A 359 3.63 -15.11 21.85
N ARG A 360 3.74 -16.27 21.17
CA ARG A 360 4.95 -16.65 20.44
C ARG A 360 5.18 -15.77 19.21
N GLN A 361 4.14 -15.44 18.48
CA GLN A 361 4.21 -14.54 17.33
C GLN A 361 4.63 -13.13 17.75
N ILE A 362 4.08 -12.64 18.88
CA ILE A 362 4.45 -11.33 19.45
C ILE A 362 5.94 -11.33 19.87
N GLN A 363 6.43 -12.40 20.49
CA GLN A 363 7.86 -12.54 20.80
C GLN A 363 8.75 -12.52 19.55
N ILE A 364 8.32 -13.14 18.44
CA ILE A 364 9.06 -13.11 17.19
C ILE A 364 9.16 -11.69 16.67
N ILE A 365 8.06 -10.92 16.70
CA ILE A 365 8.03 -9.50 16.27
C ILE A 365 8.93 -8.64 17.17
N ALA A 366 8.93 -8.88 18.49
CA ALA A 366 9.78 -8.15 19.43
C ALA A 366 11.27 -8.40 19.23
N GLN A 367 11.64 -9.61 18.81
CA GLN A 367 13.02 -10.02 18.56
C GLN A 367 13.49 -9.83 17.11
N ALA A 368 12.60 -9.34 16.25
CA ALA A 368 12.90 -9.06 14.85
C ALA A 368 13.86 -7.86 14.72
N ILE A 369 14.67 -7.85 13.68
CA ILE A 369 15.62 -6.77 13.38
C ILE A 369 14.92 -5.73 12.52
N ALA A 370 14.84 -4.49 13.02
CA ALA A 370 14.23 -3.39 12.27
C ALA A 370 14.89 -3.18 10.89
N THR A 371 14.13 -2.75 9.91
CA THR A 371 14.51 -2.53 8.50
C THR A 371 14.93 -3.79 7.74
N ARG A 372 14.91 -4.95 8.39
CA ARG A 372 15.36 -6.21 7.80
C ARG A 372 14.31 -7.30 7.90
N ASP A 373 13.80 -7.56 9.13
CA ASP A 373 12.90 -8.66 9.43
C ASP A 373 11.44 -8.20 9.38
N TYR A 374 10.60 -8.93 8.65
CA TYR A 374 9.17 -8.72 8.47
C TYR A 374 8.42 -10.00 8.82
N TYR A 375 7.34 -9.89 9.59
CA TYR A 375 6.55 -11.05 10.00
C TYR A 375 5.21 -11.08 9.24
N TYR A 376 5.08 -12.01 8.31
CA TYR A 376 3.84 -12.27 7.58
C TYR A 376 2.98 -13.28 8.31
N THR A 377 1.66 -13.07 8.31
CA THR A 377 0.68 -14.07 8.79
C THR A 377 -0.59 -14.02 7.97
N SER A 378 -1.16 -15.18 7.71
CA SER A 378 -2.45 -15.39 7.05
C SER A 378 -3.03 -16.73 7.50
N VAL A 379 -4.22 -17.09 7.01
CA VAL A 379 -4.82 -18.42 7.23
C VAL A 379 -4.00 -19.57 6.64
N LYS A 380 -3.10 -19.28 5.67
CA LYS A 380 -2.24 -20.28 5.03
C LYS A 380 -0.99 -20.60 5.88
N GLY A 381 -0.54 -19.67 6.69
CA GLY A 381 0.64 -19.82 7.51
C GLY A 381 1.24 -18.48 7.93
N SER A 382 2.35 -18.59 8.68
CA SER A 382 3.08 -17.43 9.19
C SER A 382 4.57 -17.59 8.94
N ARG A 383 5.27 -16.49 8.59
CA ARG A 383 6.69 -16.54 8.31
C ARG A 383 7.41 -15.23 8.65
N LEU A 384 8.56 -15.35 9.31
CA LEU A 384 9.52 -14.24 9.41
C LEU A 384 10.45 -14.30 8.20
N TYR A 385 10.61 -13.17 7.51
CA TYR A 385 11.42 -13.07 6.29
C TYR A 385 12.20 -11.75 6.24
N ASP A 386 13.22 -11.73 5.39
CA ASP A 386 14.08 -10.59 5.08
C ASP A 386 13.91 -10.27 3.60
N LEU A 387 13.68 -9.01 3.24
CA LEU A 387 13.58 -8.57 1.83
C LEU A 387 14.88 -8.78 1.06
N SER A 388 16.02 -8.75 1.75
CA SER A 388 17.35 -9.00 1.18
C SER A 388 17.65 -8.15 -0.06
N LEU A 389 17.39 -6.84 0.03
CA LEU A 389 17.47 -5.90 -1.09
C LEU A 389 18.91 -5.62 -1.49
N GLY A 390 19.20 -5.66 -2.80
CA GLY A 390 20.44 -5.19 -3.38
C GLY A 390 20.52 -3.66 -3.48
N LYS A 391 21.71 -3.14 -3.80
CA LYS A 391 21.98 -1.69 -3.90
C LYS A 391 21.05 -1.00 -4.90
N PHE A 392 20.78 -1.64 -6.05
CA PHE A 392 19.90 -1.09 -7.07
C PHE A 392 18.47 -0.86 -6.56
N ALA A 393 17.88 -1.86 -5.91
CA ALA A 393 16.54 -1.72 -5.32
C ALA A 393 16.52 -0.62 -4.24
N LEU A 394 17.53 -0.62 -3.33
CA LEU A 394 17.64 0.40 -2.28
C LEU A 394 17.82 1.80 -2.83
N ALA A 395 18.42 1.98 -4.01
CA ALA A 395 18.54 3.28 -4.67
C ALA A 395 17.20 3.93 -4.98
N TYR A 396 16.13 3.13 -5.18
CA TYR A 396 14.78 3.63 -5.50
C TYR A 396 13.79 3.56 -4.34
N VAL A 397 14.00 2.67 -3.36
CA VAL A 397 13.03 2.46 -2.27
C VAL A 397 13.54 2.87 -0.89
N GLY A 398 14.86 3.01 -0.72
CA GLY A 398 15.51 3.40 0.54
C GLY A 398 15.89 4.89 0.56
N ILE A 399 14.89 5.77 0.51
CA ILE A 399 15.05 7.21 0.26
C ILE A 399 15.10 8.00 1.56
N ASN A 400 15.98 8.99 1.60
CA ASN A 400 16.12 9.94 2.69
C ASN A 400 15.91 11.40 2.22
N LYS A 401 16.00 12.37 3.14
CA LYS A 401 15.77 13.79 2.82
C LYS A 401 16.80 14.37 1.83
N ALA A 402 18.06 13.93 1.90
CA ALA A 402 19.09 14.37 0.94
C ALA A 402 18.77 13.86 -0.48
N ASP A 403 18.24 12.67 -0.57
CA ASP A 403 17.78 12.07 -1.83
C ASP A 403 16.61 12.85 -2.45
N GLN A 404 15.66 13.34 -1.64
CA GLN A 404 14.56 14.19 -2.12
C GLN A 404 15.08 15.51 -2.71
N ASN A 405 16.03 16.18 -2.01
CA ASN A 405 16.65 17.40 -2.50
C ASN A 405 17.40 17.16 -3.83
N LYS A 406 18.10 16.04 -3.95
CA LYS A 406 18.81 15.68 -5.20
C LYS A 406 17.81 15.36 -6.32
N CYS A 407 16.70 14.74 -6.01
CA CYS A 407 15.61 14.52 -6.96
C CYS A 407 15.08 15.84 -7.52
N ASP A 408 14.85 16.85 -6.66
CA ASP A 408 14.41 18.19 -7.08
C ASP A 408 15.46 18.88 -8.00
N GLU A 409 16.75 18.75 -7.67
CA GLU A 409 17.84 19.25 -8.49
C GLU A 409 17.86 18.60 -9.88
N ILE A 410 17.72 17.27 -9.96
CA ILE A 410 17.70 16.54 -11.21
C ILE A 410 16.50 16.97 -12.06
N LEU A 411 15.29 17.02 -11.48
CA LEU A 411 14.08 17.42 -12.21
C LEU A 411 14.11 18.86 -12.71
N LYS A 412 14.89 19.74 -12.05
CA LYS A 412 15.07 21.12 -12.48
C LYS A 412 16.06 21.26 -13.65
N ASN A 413 17.10 20.43 -13.66
CA ASN A 413 18.23 20.58 -14.57
C ASN A 413 18.18 19.67 -15.80
N TYR A 414 17.40 18.59 -15.77
CA TYR A 414 17.35 17.56 -16.81
C TYR A 414 15.90 17.25 -17.22
N PRO A 415 15.69 16.87 -18.48
CA PRO A 415 14.39 16.36 -18.94
C PRO A 415 13.94 15.13 -18.14
N ARG A 416 12.61 14.92 -18.10
CA ARG A 416 12.03 13.81 -17.34
C ARG A 416 12.52 12.43 -17.79
N GLU A 417 12.82 12.28 -19.07
CA GLU A 417 13.32 11.06 -19.72
C GLU A 417 14.70 10.68 -19.20
N GLU A 418 15.53 11.65 -18.84
CA GLU A 418 16.91 11.44 -18.35
C GLU A 418 16.97 11.22 -16.83
N PHE A 419 15.83 11.28 -16.13
CA PHE A 419 15.79 11.15 -14.67
C PHE A 419 16.47 9.89 -14.16
N ASN A 420 16.21 8.74 -14.78
CA ASN A 420 16.77 7.46 -14.32
C ASN A 420 18.29 7.41 -14.46
N ASP A 421 18.83 7.91 -15.57
CA ASP A 421 20.28 7.89 -15.83
C ASP A 421 21.02 8.77 -14.81
N GLU A 422 20.53 9.98 -14.57
CA GLU A 422 21.13 10.91 -13.61
C GLU A 422 20.94 10.43 -12.17
N TRP A 423 19.79 9.81 -11.85
CA TRP A 423 19.54 9.22 -10.55
C TRP A 423 20.47 8.05 -10.25
N GLN A 424 20.65 7.12 -11.22
CA GLN A 424 21.54 5.98 -11.08
C GLN A 424 23.00 6.40 -10.92
N LYS A 425 23.47 7.39 -11.69
CA LYS A 425 24.80 8.00 -11.52
C LYS A 425 24.97 8.55 -10.09
N TYR A 426 24.02 9.31 -9.59
CA TYR A 426 24.06 9.84 -8.23
C TYR A 426 24.15 8.74 -7.17
N LYS A 427 23.40 7.65 -7.33
CA LYS A 427 23.40 6.50 -6.42
C LYS A 427 24.57 5.53 -6.64
N GLY A 428 25.37 5.71 -7.68
CA GLY A 428 26.48 4.81 -8.03
C GLY A 428 26.01 3.41 -8.40
N VAL A 429 24.91 3.32 -9.14
CA VAL A 429 24.31 2.07 -9.63
C VAL A 429 24.10 2.08 -11.16
N ASP A 430 24.67 3.04 -11.85
CA ASP A 430 24.62 3.20 -13.32
C ASP A 430 25.27 2.05 -14.08
N ASN A 431 26.29 1.42 -13.48
CA ASN A 431 26.98 0.23 -14.05
C ASN A 431 26.58 -1.06 -13.31
N TYR A 432 25.36 -1.15 -12.79
CA TYR A 432 24.91 -2.31 -12.05
C TYR A 432 24.70 -3.49 -13.00
N ASP A 433 25.51 -4.54 -12.81
CA ASP A 433 25.38 -5.79 -13.57
C ASP A 433 24.23 -6.64 -12.97
N PHE A 434 23.26 -6.98 -13.80
CA PHE A 434 22.09 -7.80 -13.42
C PHE A 434 22.32 -9.30 -13.66
N THR A 435 23.56 -9.74 -13.98
CA THR A 435 23.89 -11.16 -14.19
C THR A 435 23.99 -11.97 -12.90
#